data_284bb8837a0e5d66c97846cac73a283c
#
_entry.id   284bb8837a0e5d66c97846cac73a283c
#
_cell.length_a   1.000
_cell.length_b   1.000
_cell.length_c   1.000
_cell.angle_alpha   90.00
_cell.angle_beta   90.00
_cell.angle_gamma   90.00
#
_symmetry.space_group_name_H-M   'P 1'
#
loop_
_entity.id
_entity.type
_entity.pdbx_description
1 polymer ?
#
loop_
_entity_poly.entity_id
_entity_poly.type
_entity_poly.pdbx_seq_one_letter_code
_entity_poly.pdbx_strand_id
1 'polypeptide(L)'
;FFKEKKIFTGDTLFSLGCGRIFEGTYEQMYNSLKKIKSLPKDTEIYCGHEYTLQNSNFCIANDSDNLKLKNKILEINRKLKNALPTIPSTLADELECNIFLKAKDLESFSKLRDLKDNF
;
A
#
# COMPACT_ATOMS: atom_id res chain seq x y z
N PHE A 1 5.47 -1.47 -14.37
CA PHE A 1 6.24 -0.63 -15.30
C PHE A 1 6.99 0.45 -14.53
N PHE A 2 8.30 0.50 -14.65
CA PHE A 2 9.17 1.42 -13.91
C PHE A 2 9.98 2.28 -14.88
N LYS A 3 9.88 3.59 -14.73
CA LYS A 3 10.62 4.55 -15.55
C LYS A 3 10.82 5.86 -14.77
N GLU A 4 12.06 6.39 -14.76
CA GLU A 4 12.39 7.69 -14.15
C GLU A 4 11.94 7.81 -12.69
N LYS A 5 12.13 6.74 -11.90
CA LYS A 5 11.69 6.64 -10.50
C LYS A 5 10.16 6.77 -10.35
N LYS A 6 9.42 6.34 -11.36
CA LYS A 6 7.97 6.22 -11.32
C LYS A 6 7.59 4.79 -11.68
N ILE A 7 6.65 4.22 -10.94
CA ILE A 7 6.13 2.89 -11.22
C ILE A 7 4.61 2.93 -11.29
N PHE A 8 4.08 2.25 -12.28
CA PHE A 8 2.63 2.10 -12.47
C PHE A 8 2.27 0.68 -12.03
N THR A 9 1.61 0.57 -10.89
CA THR A 9 1.35 -0.71 -10.21
C THR A 9 -0.04 -1.29 -10.50
N GLY A 10 -0.90 -0.52 -11.19
CA GLY A 10 -2.26 -0.99 -11.50
C GLY A 10 -2.99 -1.44 -10.25
N ASP A 11 -3.44 -2.69 -10.25
CA ASP A 11 -4.16 -3.29 -9.14
C ASP A 11 -3.27 -4.15 -8.23
N THR A 12 -1.95 -4.13 -8.42
CA THR A 12 -1.01 -4.91 -7.59
C THR A 12 -0.75 -4.22 -6.25
N LEU A 13 -0.39 -2.94 -6.28
CA LEU A 13 -0.09 -2.16 -5.09
C LEU A 13 -0.92 -0.88 -5.12
N PHE A 14 -1.64 -0.60 -4.05
CA PHE A 14 -2.36 0.64 -3.83
C PHE A 14 -1.70 1.45 -2.73
N SER A 15 -2.04 2.74 -2.64
CA SER A 15 -1.62 3.54 -1.50
C SER A 15 -2.21 2.93 -0.23
N LEU A 16 -1.33 2.53 0.69
CA LEU A 16 -1.65 1.87 1.96
C LEU A 16 -2.36 0.51 1.81
N GLY A 17 -2.23 -0.14 0.66
CA GLY A 17 -2.88 -1.43 0.44
C GLY A 17 -2.29 -2.20 -0.73
N CYS A 18 -2.87 -3.34 -1.01
CA CYS A 18 -2.59 -4.12 -2.20
C CYS A 18 -3.87 -4.71 -2.76
N GLY A 19 -3.82 -5.18 -4.03
CA GLY A 19 -4.98 -5.73 -4.71
C GLY A 19 -5.46 -7.05 -4.12
N ARG A 20 -6.73 -7.34 -4.35
CA ARG A 20 -7.28 -8.67 -4.07
C ARG A 20 -6.69 -9.69 -5.03
N ILE A 21 -6.58 -10.91 -4.57
CA ILE A 21 -6.05 -12.00 -5.36
C ILE A 21 -7.20 -12.75 -6.03
N PHE A 22 -7.52 -12.34 -7.27
CA PHE A 22 -8.53 -13.00 -8.09
C PHE A 22 -7.92 -14.09 -8.96
N GLU A 23 -6.70 -13.87 -9.39
CA GLU A 23 -5.94 -14.83 -10.20
C GLU A 23 -4.55 -15.01 -9.59
N GLY A 24 -3.98 -16.19 -9.71
CA GLY A 24 -2.68 -16.50 -9.13
C GLY A 24 -2.77 -16.84 -7.66
N THR A 25 -1.65 -16.74 -6.96
CA THR A 25 -1.51 -17.17 -5.57
C THR A 25 -1.03 -16.01 -4.69
N TYR A 26 -1.20 -16.16 -3.37
CA TYR A 26 -0.63 -15.23 -2.38
C TYR A 26 0.88 -15.12 -2.55
N GLU A 27 1.55 -16.23 -2.86
CA GLU A 27 3.00 -16.25 -3.10
C GLU A 27 3.38 -15.36 -4.28
N GLN A 28 2.65 -15.43 -5.39
CA GLN A 28 2.91 -14.60 -6.56
C GLN A 28 2.75 -13.12 -6.25
N MET A 29 1.69 -12.74 -5.55
CA MET A 29 1.46 -11.35 -5.13
C MET A 29 2.56 -10.89 -4.16
N TYR A 30 2.90 -11.72 -3.18
CA TYR A 30 3.95 -11.42 -2.22
C TYR A 30 5.30 -11.19 -2.92
N ASN A 31 5.65 -12.04 -3.89
CA ASN A 31 6.88 -11.89 -4.66
C ASN A 31 6.87 -10.62 -5.51
N SER A 32 5.73 -10.25 -6.09
CA SER A 32 5.59 -9.00 -6.83
C SER A 32 5.82 -7.78 -5.93
N LEU A 33 5.26 -7.80 -4.71
CA LEU A 33 5.47 -6.73 -3.74
C LEU A 33 6.94 -6.66 -3.29
N LYS A 34 7.62 -7.80 -3.14
CA LYS A 34 9.05 -7.83 -2.81
C LYS A 34 9.90 -7.16 -3.88
N LYS A 35 9.57 -7.36 -5.15
CA LYS A 35 10.26 -6.68 -6.24
C LYS A 35 10.09 -5.16 -6.17
N ILE A 36 8.88 -4.70 -5.88
CA ILE A 36 8.59 -3.28 -5.71
C ILE A 36 9.39 -2.71 -4.53
N LYS A 37 9.47 -3.42 -3.42
CA LYS A 37 10.23 -3.02 -2.22
C LYS A 37 11.72 -2.79 -2.50
N SER A 38 12.28 -3.43 -3.52
CA SER A 38 13.69 -3.30 -3.87
C SER A 38 14.02 -2.04 -4.69
N LEU A 39 13.01 -1.29 -5.11
CA LEU A 39 13.20 -0.06 -5.89
C LEU A 39 13.72 1.09 -5.01
N PRO A 40 14.27 2.17 -5.61
CA PRO A 40 14.66 3.35 -4.83
C PRO A 40 13.51 3.91 -4.02
N LYS A 41 13.80 4.37 -2.80
CA LYS A 41 12.77 4.84 -1.85
C LYS A 41 12.02 6.09 -2.33
N ASP A 42 12.64 6.90 -3.17
CA ASP A 42 12.02 8.09 -3.75
C ASP A 42 11.16 7.78 -4.99
N THR A 43 10.97 6.48 -5.31
CA THR A 43 10.09 6.05 -6.40
C THR A 43 8.66 6.50 -6.11
N GLU A 44 8.04 7.17 -7.07
CA GLU A 44 6.63 7.53 -7.01
C GLU A 44 5.77 6.37 -7.52
N ILE A 45 4.71 6.07 -6.77
CA ILE A 45 3.84 4.93 -7.07
C ILE A 45 2.50 5.43 -7.56
N TYR A 46 2.16 5.03 -8.78
CA TYR A 46 0.88 5.32 -9.43
C TYR A 46 0.09 4.02 -9.51
N CYS A 47 -0.97 3.90 -8.72
CA CYS A 47 -1.85 2.73 -8.73
C CYS A 47 -3.10 2.97 -9.57
N GLY A 48 -3.84 1.88 -9.84
CA GLY A 48 -5.00 1.93 -10.73
C GLY A 48 -6.24 2.59 -10.14
N HIS A 49 -6.36 2.63 -8.80
CA HIS A 49 -7.54 3.15 -8.12
C HIS A 49 -7.15 3.96 -6.88
N GLU A 50 -7.99 4.91 -6.51
CA GLU A 50 -7.77 5.72 -5.32
C GLU A 50 -8.56 5.17 -4.13
N TYR A 51 -8.07 4.07 -3.57
CA TYR A 51 -8.66 3.41 -2.41
C TYR A 51 -8.00 3.81 -1.09
N THR A 52 -7.24 4.89 -1.08
CA THR A 52 -6.34 5.28 0.02
C THR A 52 -7.05 5.39 1.37
N LEU A 53 -8.23 6.03 1.43
CA LEU A 53 -8.94 6.21 2.69
C LEU A 53 -9.39 4.88 3.29
N GLN A 54 -9.99 4.00 2.48
CA GLN A 54 -10.43 2.67 2.93
C GLN A 54 -9.23 1.83 3.38
N ASN A 55 -8.13 1.90 2.64
CA ASN A 55 -6.91 1.18 2.98
C ASN A 55 -6.29 1.71 4.27
N SER A 56 -6.33 3.03 4.50
CA SER A 56 -5.82 3.63 5.72
C SER A 56 -6.57 3.15 6.96
N ASN A 57 -7.88 2.95 6.85
CA ASN A 57 -8.68 2.42 7.95
C ASN A 57 -8.24 1.00 8.33
N PHE A 58 -7.96 0.16 7.35
CA PHE A 58 -7.46 -1.19 7.60
C PHE A 58 -6.07 -1.16 8.23
N CYS A 59 -5.17 -0.33 7.71
CA CYS A 59 -3.82 -0.21 8.24
C CYS A 59 -3.81 0.23 9.71
N ILE A 60 -4.59 1.26 10.06
CA ILE A 60 -4.62 1.75 11.45
C ILE A 60 -5.28 0.75 12.40
N ALA A 61 -6.23 -0.04 11.92
CA ALA A 61 -6.86 -1.08 12.72
C ALA A 61 -5.88 -2.20 13.08
N ASN A 62 -4.85 -2.42 12.26
CA ASN A 62 -3.88 -3.50 12.43
C ASN A 62 -2.47 -3.03 12.78
N ASP A 63 -2.23 -1.73 12.86
CA ASP A 63 -0.93 -1.12 13.17
C ASP A 63 -1.15 0.21 13.90
N SER A 64 -1.95 0.17 14.98
CA SER A 64 -2.47 1.34 15.68
C SER A 64 -1.39 2.20 16.35
N ASP A 65 -0.21 1.65 16.63
CA ASP A 65 0.88 2.38 17.28
C ASP A 65 1.86 3.05 16.31
N ASN A 66 1.61 2.91 15.01
CA ASN A 66 2.48 3.47 13.99
C ASN A 66 2.26 4.98 13.84
N LEU A 67 3.18 5.78 14.41
CA LEU A 67 3.08 7.24 14.36
C LEU A 67 3.15 7.80 12.94
N LYS A 68 3.98 7.21 12.09
CA LYS A 68 4.10 7.66 10.69
C LYS A 68 2.81 7.41 9.91
N LEU A 69 2.15 6.28 10.19
CA LEU A 69 0.84 6.00 9.62
C LEU A 69 -0.21 7.02 10.09
N LYS A 70 -0.22 7.36 11.39
CA LYS A 70 -1.14 8.37 11.92
C LYS A 70 -0.96 9.71 11.23
N ASN A 71 0.29 10.14 11.05
CA ASN A 71 0.61 11.38 10.36
C ASN A 71 0.21 11.32 8.88
N LYS A 72 0.41 10.18 8.23
CA LYS A 72 0.00 9.97 6.84
C LYS A 72 -1.52 10.06 6.69
N ILE A 73 -2.27 9.51 7.64
CA ILE A 73 -3.74 9.58 7.63
C ILE A 73 -4.21 11.01 7.76
N LEU A 74 -3.58 11.83 8.61
CA LEU A 74 -3.90 13.25 8.71
C LEU A 74 -3.68 13.98 7.38
N GLU A 75 -2.59 13.69 6.69
CA GLU A 75 -2.30 14.25 5.37
C GLU A 75 -3.35 13.82 4.34
N ILE A 76 -3.72 12.54 4.34
CA ILE A 76 -4.73 11.99 3.43
C ILE A 76 -6.07 12.71 3.65
N ASN A 77 -6.51 12.85 4.90
CA ASN A 77 -7.76 13.53 5.21
C ASN A 77 -7.74 14.99 4.77
N ARG A 78 -6.60 15.68 4.94
CA ARG A 78 -6.44 17.05 4.48
C ARG A 78 -6.56 17.16 2.96
N LYS A 79 -5.92 16.24 2.23
CA LYS A 79 -6.00 16.21 0.77
C LYS A 79 -7.43 15.97 0.29
N LEU A 80 -8.12 15.00 0.88
CA LEU A 80 -9.50 14.68 0.51
C LEU A 80 -10.45 15.82 0.81
N LYS A 81 -10.27 16.51 1.95
CA LYS A 81 -11.07 17.68 2.31
C LYS A 81 -10.91 18.81 1.29
N ASN A 82 -9.74 18.94 0.69
CA ASN A 82 -9.44 19.97 -0.31
C ASN A 82 -9.60 19.46 -1.75
N ALA A 83 -10.26 18.30 -1.94
CA ALA A 83 -10.47 17.67 -3.24
C ALA A 83 -9.16 17.43 -4.00
N LEU A 84 -8.07 17.13 -3.28
CA LEU A 84 -6.78 16.78 -3.86
C LEU A 84 -6.60 15.27 -3.94
N PRO A 85 -5.91 14.76 -4.98
CA PRO A 85 -5.63 13.33 -5.06
C PRO A 85 -4.61 12.89 -4.03
N THR A 86 -4.69 11.62 -3.60
CA THR A 86 -3.72 11.00 -2.69
C THR A 86 -2.64 10.22 -3.44
N ILE A 87 -2.75 10.08 -4.74
CA ILE A 87 -1.82 9.42 -5.65
C ILE A 87 -1.10 10.49 -6.47
N PRO A 88 0.21 10.38 -6.71
CA PRO A 88 1.09 9.28 -6.32
C PRO A 88 1.50 9.32 -4.85
N SER A 89 1.91 8.15 -4.33
CA SER A 89 2.62 8.07 -3.06
C SER A 89 4.08 7.71 -3.34
N THR A 90 4.96 7.83 -2.33
CA THR A 90 6.36 7.42 -2.47
C THR A 90 6.56 6.04 -1.88
N LEU A 91 7.55 5.29 -2.40
CA LEU A 91 7.89 3.99 -1.83
C LEU A 91 8.33 4.13 -0.37
N ALA A 92 9.03 5.22 -0.02
CA ALA A 92 9.42 5.46 1.37
C ALA A 92 8.21 5.48 2.30
N ASP A 93 7.16 6.21 1.93
CA ASP A 93 5.92 6.26 2.73
C ASP A 93 5.24 4.89 2.78
N GLU A 94 5.19 4.17 1.66
CA GLU A 94 4.56 2.86 1.62
C GLU A 94 5.31 1.83 2.47
N LEU A 95 6.64 1.87 2.50
CA LEU A 95 7.43 0.97 3.35
C LEU A 95 7.16 1.16 4.84
N GLU A 96 6.81 2.38 5.26
CA GLU A 96 6.54 2.70 6.66
C GLU A 96 5.08 2.55 7.04
N CYS A 97 4.16 2.75 6.10
CA CYS A 97 2.74 2.87 6.38
C CYS A 97 1.90 1.72 5.83
N ASN A 98 2.31 1.11 4.71
CA ASN A 98 1.54 0.04 4.08
C ASN A 98 1.81 -1.29 4.77
N ILE A 99 0.82 -1.80 5.50
CA ILE A 99 0.97 -3.01 6.30
C ILE A 99 1.33 -4.24 5.46
N PHE A 100 0.92 -4.30 4.20
CA PHE A 100 1.24 -5.42 3.31
C PHE A 100 2.73 -5.44 2.94
N LEU A 101 3.36 -4.28 2.79
CA LEU A 101 4.80 -4.19 2.54
C LEU A 101 5.62 -4.45 3.80
N LYS A 102 5.02 -4.31 4.98
CA LYS A 102 5.68 -4.60 6.26
C LYS A 102 5.62 -6.07 6.64
N ALA A 103 4.84 -6.89 5.93
CA ALA A 103 4.76 -8.32 6.20
C ALA A 103 6.13 -8.98 6.05
N LYS A 104 6.54 -9.76 7.07
CA LYS A 104 7.87 -10.38 7.13
C LYS A 104 8.01 -11.58 6.21
N ASP A 105 6.93 -12.30 5.98
CA ASP A 105 6.93 -13.56 5.25
C ASP A 105 5.57 -13.78 4.58
N LEU A 106 5.50 -14.85 3.81
CA LEU A 106 4.29 -15.19 3.07
C LEU A 106 3.10 -15.48 3.99
N GLU A 107 3.34 -16.12 5.13
CA GLU A 107 2.28 -16.43 6.09
C GLU A 107 1.64 -15.15 6.65
N SER A 108 2.47 -14.20 7.10
CA SER A 108 1.99 -12.91 7.61
C SER A 108 1.24 -12.14 6.53
N PHE A 109 1.75 -12.12 5.31
CA PHE A 109 1.09 -11.46 4.17
C PHE A 109 -0.28 -12.07 3.89
N SER A 110 -0.35 -13.41 3.85
CA SER A 110 -1.59 -14.12 3.56
C SER A 110 -2.66 -13.86 4.60
N LYS A 111 -2.28 -13.83 5.90
CA LYS A 111 -3.20 -13.48 7.00
C LYS A 111 -3.75 -12.07 6.86
N LEU A 112 -2.89 -11.10 6.52
CA LEU A 112 -3.32 -9.72 6.32
C LEU A 112 -4.29 -9.60 5.15
N ARG A 113 -4.03 -10.32 4.04
CA ARG A 113 -4.91 -10.31 2.89
C ARG A 113 -6.28 -10.89 3.23
N ASP A 114 -6.32 -11.99 3.97
CA ASP A 114 -7.58 -12.60 4.41
C ASP A 114 -8.36 -11.66 5.34
N LEU A 115 -7.66 -11.00 6.28
CA LEU A 115 -8.28 -10.01 7.17
C LEU A 115 -8.88 -8.86 6.36
N LYS A 116 -8.18 -8.37 5.34
CA LYS A 116 -8.65 -7.27 4.51
C LYS A 116 -9.89 -7.66 3.71
N ASP A 117 -9.94 -8.89 3.19
CA ASP A 117 -11.08 -9.36 2.42
C ASP A 117 -12.36 -9.44 3.25
N ASN A 118 -12.22 -9.57 4.57
CA ASN A 118 -13.34 -9.63 5.52
C ASN A 118 -13.51 -8.34 6.35
N PHE A 119 -12.76 -7.31 6.05
CA PHE A 119 -12.80 -6.02 6.76
C PHE A 119 -13.96 -5.09 6.25
#